data_877d8891ab8e5a126a8ad4d17ba1dd6d
#
_entry.id   877d8891ab8e5a126a8ad4d17ba1dd6d
#
_cell.length_a   1.000
_cell.length_b   1.000
_cell.length_c   1.000
_cell.angle_alpha   90.00
_cell.angle_beta   90.00
_cell.angle_gamma   90.00
#
_symmetry.space_group_name_H-M   'P 1'
#
loop_
_entity.id
_entity.type
_entity.pdbx_description
1 polymer ?
#
loop_
_entity_poly.entity_id
_entity_poly.type
_entity_poly.pdbx_seq_one_letter_code
_entity_poly.pdbx_strand_id
1 'polypeptide(L)'
;MIKSLRSPSLRSVLFAGFLLPLAFCAKAAPVNNTLPPNVAQALQKAKLQNTALSLVMIPLNGPGTPTVFNADVSVNPASTMKLVTTYAALEMLGPNHQWKTEFYTDGTLSGGVLQGNLYLKGGGDPKLNMEKLWLLMRDLRANGVQQVTGDLVLDRGFFIQPQLPEFNDDGNDENKPFLVKPDALLVNLKALRFVTRNDSGRVIVSVEPPIASIRIDNQVKVSNAKQCTGDVRYNPVTAADGSVTVTVSGQLADGCSSQTYLSLLDHATYTAGAVRAIWKELGGSIQGRDIQAPVPKDAKVLARAFSPDLAEIIRDINKYSNNTMAQQLFLSLGAQFRNDADGDDAKAAQRVVRQWLAKKGITAPHLVMENGSGLSRAERVSAREMAAMLQAAWKSPYAAEYISSMPIAGTDGTMRKRLKTTAMRGEAHVKTGTLNTVRAIAGFSRDNNGNTWAVVAILNDPKPWGASSVLDQVLLDLYRQPKLAAAAPVL
;
A
#
# COMPACT_ATOMS: atom_id res chain seq x y z
N MET A 1 86.13 25.65 -16.89
CA MET A 1 86.05 26.83 -17.79
C MET A 1 84.58 27.26 -17.90
N ILE A 2 84.37 28.45 -17.54
CA ILE A 2 83.54 29.55 -18.06
C ILE A 2 82.21 29.68 -17.39
N LYS A 3 82.19 30.60 -16.56
CA LYS A 3 81.61 31.94 -16.36
C LYS A 3 80.16 32.02 -15.98
N SER A 4 80.03 32.56 -14.76
CA SER A 4 78.84 33.18 -14.16
C SER A 4 78.26 34.31 -15.03
N LEU A 5 76.91 34.43 -15.00
CA LEU A 5 76.29 35.73 -15.23
C LEU A 5 75.12 35.87 -14.19
N ARG A 6 75.28 36.90 -13.38
CA ARG A 6 74.29 37.42 -12.44
C ARG A 6 73.24 38.22 -13.20
N SER A 7 71.98 38.12 -12.84
CA SER A 7 70.99 39.12 -13.18
C SER A 7 70.07 39.39 -11.98
N PRO A 8 69.37 40.53 -11.91
CA PRO A 8 69.08 41.19 -10.63
C PRO A 8 67.72 40.86 -10.07
N SER A 9 67.61 41.08 -8.76
CA SER A 9 66.40 40.89 -7.92
C SER A 9 65.27 41.84 -8.28
N LEU A 10 64.11 41.31 -8.68
CA LEU A 10 62.82 42.00 -8.68
C LEU A 10 62.16 41.83 -7.29
N ARG A 11 61.99 42.94 -6.59
CA ARG A 11 61.18 42.98 -5.37
C ARG A 11 59.70 42.91 -5.74
N SER A 12 59.02 41.80 -5.44
CA SER A 12 57.58 41.67 -5.55
C SER A 12 56.91 42.23 -4.30
N VAL A 13 56.13 43.29 -4.48
CA VAL A 13 55.24 43.85 -3.45
C VAL A 13 53.99 42.96 -3.38
N LEU A 14 53.85 42.22 -2.30
CA LEU A 14 52.63 41.47 -1.99
C LEU A 14 51.54 42.44 -1.50
N PHE A 15 50.52 42.69 -2.32
CA PHE A 15 49.25 43.26 -1.92
C PHE A 15 48.41 42.14 -1.27
N ALA A 16 48.33 42.11 0.04
CA ALA A 16 47.39 41.27 0.78
C ALA A 16 45.98 41.87 0.68
N GLY A 17 45.22 41.42 -0.31
CA GLY A 17 43.81 41.74 -0.40
C GLY A 17 43.05 40.93 0.64
N PHE A 18 42.55 41.58 1.71
CA PHE A 18 41.61 41.01 2.67
C PHE A 18 40.25 40.80 1.96
N LEU A 19 39.96 39.59 1.48
CA LEU A 19 38.61 39.15 1.10
C LEU A 19 37.85 38.82 2.37
N LEU A 20 37.04 39.78 2.88
CA LEU A 20 36.01 39.47 3.86
C LEU A 20 35.00 38.53 3.21
N PRO A 21 34.70 37.36 3.80
CA PRO A 21 33.58 36.55 3.36
C PRO A 21 32.28 37.29 3.75
N LEU A 22 31.56 37.79 2.74
CA LEU A 22 30.15 38.18 2.90
C LEU A 22 29.35 36.92 3.28
N ALA A 23 29.15 36.69 4.56
CA ALA A 23 28.18 35.72 5.06
C ALA A 23 26.80 36.22 4.64
N PHE A 24 26.28 35.68 3.55
CA PHE A 24 24.86 35.78 3.23
C PHE A 24 24.08 35.03 4.35
N CYS A 25 23.67 35.74 5.37
CA CYS A 25 22.60 35.27 6.25
C CYS A 25 21.33 35.16 5.40
N ALA A 26 21.09 33.98 4.84
CA ALA A 26 19.79 33.67 4.27
C ALA A 26 18.77 33.81 5.42
N LYS A 27 18.01 34.90 5.43
CA LYS A 27 16.87 35.05 6.34
C LYS A 27 15.96 33.84 6.08
N ALA A 28 15.73 33.04 7.12
CA ALA A 28 14.72 31.97 7.08
C ALA A 28 13.40 32.57 6.59
N ALA A 29 12.77 31.93 5.60
CA ALA A 29 11.47 32.38 5.12
C ALA A 29 10.47 32.43 6.29
N PRO A 30 9.60 33.44 6.35
CA PRO A 30 8.60 33.53 7.41
C PRO A 30 7.73 32.27 7.39
N VAL A 31 7.48 31.68 8.58
CA VAL A 31 6.63 30.50 8.76
C VAL A 31 5.35 30.94 9.46
N ASN A 32 4.20 30.53 8.92
CA ASN A 32 2.93 30.75 9.59
C ASN A 32 2.64 29.61 10.58
N ASN A 33 2.65 29.91 11.89
CA ASN A 33 2.40 28.96 12.96
C ASN A 33 0.93 28.94 13.43
N THR A 34 0.03 29.62 12.71
CA THR A 34 -1.40 29.67 13.03
C THR A 34 -2.21 28.89 12.00
N LEU A 35 -3.34 28.38 12.46
CA LEU A 35 -4.29 27.73 11.53
C LEU A 35 -4.89 28.75 10.55
N PRO A 36 -5.04 28.39 9.28
CA PRO A 36 -5.84 29.17 8.35
C PRO A 36 -7.27 29.40 8.92
N PRO A 37 -7.83 30.61 8.83
CA PRO A 37 -9.12 30.93 9.46
C PRO A 37 -10.27 29.99 9.02
N ASN A 38 -10.32 29.59 7.75
CA ASN A 38 -11.37 28.69 7.26
C ASN A 38 -11.18 27.26 7.80
N VAL A 39 -9.95 26.81 8.02
CA VAL A 39 -9.67 25.51 8.65
C VAL A 39 -10.08 25.53 10.12
N ALA A 40 -9.76 26.62 10.85
CA ALA A 40 -10.22 26.81 12.24
C ALA A 40 -11.75 26.81 12.33
N GLN A 41 -12.44 27.50 11.41
CA GLN A 41 -13.90 27.50 11.35
C GLN A 41 -14.47 26.10 11.02
N ALA A 42 -13.82 25.35 10.15
CA ALA A 42 -14.24 23.98 9.81
C ALA A 42 -14.09 23.04 11.03
N LEU A 43 -13.01 23.16 11.82
CA LEU A 43 -12.84 22.43 13.08
C LEU A 43 -13.97 22.76 14.07
N GLN A 44 -14.27 24.05 14.24
CA GLN A 44 -15.36 24.48 15.11
C GLN A 44 -16.72 23.90 14.69
N LYS A 45 -17.04 23.95 13.39
CA LYS A 45 -18.29 23.35 12.84
C LYS A 45 -18.36 21.85 13.05
N ALA A 46 -17.22 21.16 12.97
CA ALA A 46 -17.09 19.73 13.22
C ALA A 46 -17.06 19.39 14.73
N LYS A 47 -17.07 20.40 15.62
CA LYS A 47 -16.94 20.26 17.09
C LYS A 47 -15.63 19.56 17.49
N LEU A 48 -14.56 19.82 16.76
CA LEU A 48 -13.22 19.29 17.00
C LEU A 48 -12.30 20.36 17.57
N GLN A 49 -11.44 19.97 18.51
CA GLN A 49 -10.44 20.87 19.09
C GLN A 49 -9.32 21.15 18.08
N ASN A 50 -8.77 22.37 18.08
CA ASN A 50 -7.62 22.71 17.23
C ASN A 50 -6.41 21.78 17.51
N THR A 51 -6.24 21.37 18.77
CA THR A 51 -5.17 20.45 19.20
C THR A 51 -5.26 19.06 18.59
N ALA A 52 -6.41 18.67 18.06
CA ALA A 52 -6.60 17.39 17.37
C ALA A 52 -5.94 17.35 15.98
N LEU A 53 -5.64 18.51 15.37
CA LEU A 53 -5.06 18.63 14.05
C LEU A 53 -3.55 18.91 14.10
N SER A 54 -2.77 18.11 13.39
CA SER A 54 -1.38 18.39 13.02
C SER A 54 -1.33 18.73 11.54
N LEU A 55 -0.79 19.91 11.18
CA LEU A 55 -0.82 20.45 9.82
C LEU A 55 0.56 20.95 9.41
N VAL A 56 0.99 20.55 8.19
CA VAL A 56 2.14 21.12 7.51
C VAL A 56 1.78 21.32 6.04
N MET A 57 1.99 22.53 5.53
CA MET A 57 1.91 22.89 4.12
C MET A 57 3.19 23.62 3.74
N ILE A 58 3.97 23.09 2.81
CA ILE A 58 5.28 23.64 2.42
C ILE A 58 5.34 23.75 0.88
N PRO A 59 5.68 24.93 0.32
CA PRO A 59 5.88 25.07 -1.12
C PRO A 59 7.11 24.25 -1.55
N LEU A 60 6.99 23.52 -2.65
CA LEU A 60 8.04 22.70 -3.22
C LEU A 60 8.71 23.38 -4.42
N ASN A 61 7.96 24.19 -5.14
CA ASN A 61 8.41 25.08 -6.18
C ASN A 61 7.64 26.40 -6.09
N GLY A 62 8.24 27.49 -6.56
CA GLY A 62 7.63 28.81 -6.51
C GLY A 62 7.57 29.44 -5.11
N PRO A 63 6.99 30.64 -5.03
CA PRO A 63 6.83 31.38 -3.79
C PRO A 63 5.65 30.87 -2.96
N GLY A 64 5.74 31.01 -1.65
CA GLY A 64 4.68 30.68 -0.70
C GLY A 64 5.18 30.68 0.73
N THR A 65 4.31 30.97 1.67
CA THR A 65 4.63 30.95 3.11
C THR A 65 4.24 29.60 3.68
N PRO A 66 5.20 28.79 4.19
CA PRO A 66 4.89 27.54 4.86
C PRO A 66 3.91 27.74 6.02
N THR A 67 2.95 26.83 6.16
CA THR A 67 2.07 26.78 7.35
C THR A 67 2.44 25.53 8.16
N VAL A 68 2.68 25.73 9.46
CA VAL A 68 3.12 24.68 10.38
C VAL A 68 2.33 24.81 11.67
N PHE A 69 1.53 23.82 12.01
CA PHE A 69 0.71 23.81 13.21
C PHE A 69 0.72 22.43 13.87
N ASN A 70 1.05 22.34 15.16
CA ASN A 70 1.20 21.08 15.90
C ASN A 70 2.07 20.03 15.15
N ALA A 71 3.06 20.49 14.39
CA ALA A 71 3.74 19.67 13.40
C ALA A 71 4.65 18.59 14.02
N ASP A 72 5.09 18.80 15.26
CA ASP A 72 6.04 17.93 15.96
C ASP A 72 5.34 16.98 16.95
N VAL A 73 4.01 16.97 16.97
CA VAL A 73 3.23 16.05 17.80
C VAL A 73 3.27 14.65 17.16
N SER A 74 3.58 13.65 18.00
CA SER A 74 3.52 12.23 17.61
C SER A 74 2.07 11.77 17.48
N VAL A 75 1.62 11.52 16.26
CA VAL A 75 0.22 11.18 15.95
C VAL A 75 0.13 9.86 15.18
N ASN A 76 -1.02 9.21 15.28
CA ASN A 76 -1.30 8.05 14.42
C ASN A 76 -1.66 8.54 13.01
N PRO A 77 -0.91 8.14 11.97
CA PRO A 77 -1.15 8.61 10.60
C PRO A 77 -2.22 7.81 9.85
N ALA A 78 -2.71 6.73 10.42
CA ALA A 78 -3.51 5.75 9.70
C ALA A 78 -2.85 5.39 8.36
N SER A 79 -3.64 5.14 7.32
CA SER A 79 -3.12 4.69 6.01
C SER A 79 -2.22 5.70 5.27
N THR A 80 -1.96 6.92 5.79
CA THR A 80 -0.92 7.77 5.21
C THR A 80 0.49 7.23 5.51
N MET A 81 0.65 6.31 6.48
CA MET A 81 1.88 5.54 6.69
C MET A 81 2.35 4.80 5.43
N LYS A 82 1.42 4.36 4.58
CA LYS A 82 1.74 3.71 3.30
C LYS A 82 2.65 4.56 2.40
N LEU A 83 2.62 5.88 2.55
CA LEU A 83 3.52 6.77 1.81
C LEU A 83 4.99 6.55 2.21
N VAL A 84 5.27 6.32 3.49
CA VAL A 84 6.63 5.97 3.95
C VAL A 84 7.05 4.63 3.37
N THR A 85 6.20 3.61 3.49
CA THR A 85 6.48 2.26 2.99
C THR A 85 6.71 2.24 1.48
N THR A 86 5.84 2.89 0.71
CA THR A 86 5.91 2.85 -0.76
C THR A 86 7.07 3.69 -1.31
N TYR A 87 7.40 4.81 -0.68
CA TYR A 87 8.55 5.61 -1.10
C TYR A 87 9.88 4.93 -0.74
N ALA A 88 10.00 4.38 0.48
CA ALA A 88 11.17 3.60 0.87
C ALA A 88 11.40 2.42 -0.08
N ALA A 89 10.35 1.67 -0.40
CA ALA A 89 10.44 0.54 -1.31
C ALA A 89 10.86 0.97 -2.73
N LEU A 90 10.26 2.04 -3.25
CA LEU A 90 10.57 2.56 -4.58
C LEU A 90 12.05 2.96 -4.72
N GLU A 91 12.63 3.57 -3.68
CA GLU A 91 14.04 3.96 -3.69
C GLU A 91 15.02 2.83 -3.37
N MET A 92 14.63 1.88 -2.53
CA MET A 92 15.53 0.83 -2.08
C MET A 92 15.51 -0.40 -3.00
N LEU A 93 14.37 -0.72 -3.60
CA LEU A 93 14.21 -1.87 -4.51
C LEU A 93 14.27 -1.46 -5.98
N GLY A 94 13.94 -0.20 -6.28
CA GLY A 94 13.80 0.32 -7.64
C GLY A 94 12.41 0.10 -8.25
N PRO A 95 12.00 0.93 -9.24
CA PRO A 95 10.66 0.89 -9.84
C PRO A 95 10.34 -0.44 -10.56
N ASN A 96 11.35 -1.11 -11.10
CA ASN A 96 11.22 -2.34 -11.89
C ASN A 96 11.35 -3.62 -11.06
N HIS A 97 11.38 -3.50 -9.71
CA HIS A 97 11.44 -4.67 -8.85
C HIS A 97 10.20 -5.55 -9.05
N GLN A 98 10.41 -6.86 -9.16
CA GLN A 98 9.37 -7.88 -9.33
C GLN A 98 9.57 -9.03 -8.36
N TRP A 99 8.47 -9.60 -7.90
CA TRP A 99 8.45 -10.83 -7.10
C TRP A 99 8.25 -12.04 -7.98
N LYS A 100 8.76 -13.20 -7.54
CA LYS A 100 8.65 -14.47 -8.25
C LYS A 100 7.71 -15.43 -7.54
N THR A 101 6.93 -16.16 -8.33
CA THR A 101 6.18 -17.33 -7.88
C THR A 101 6.52 -18.49 -8.80
N GLU A 102 6.91 -19.63 -8.23
CA GLU A 102 7.54 -20.70 -9.02
C GLU A 102 6.99 -22.07 -8.65
N PHE A 103 6.77 -22.90 -9.65
CA PHE A 103 6.56 -24.34 -9.48
C PHE A 103 7.87 -25.10 -9.63
N TYR A 104 8.09 -26.04 -8.72
CA TYR A 104 9.25 -26.96 -8.73
C TYR A 104 8.80 -28.40 -8.59
N THR A 105 9.73 -29.32 -8.85
CA THR A 105 9.56 -30.74 -8.55
C THR A 105 10.87 -31.41 -8.12
N ASP A 106 10.75 -32.40 -7.25
CA ASP A 106 11.79 -33.37 -6.88
C ASP A 106 11.70 -34.65 -7.70
N GLY A 107 10.68 -34.75 -8.56
CA GLY A 107 10.34 -35.95 -9.31
C GLY A 107 10.78 -35.96 -10.78
N THR A 108 10.29 -36.96 -11.49
CA THR A 108 10.54 -37.17 -12.92
C THR A 108 9.24 -37.02 -13.71
N LEU A 109 9.28 -36.25 -14.80
CA LEU A 109 8.18 -36.06 -15.72
C LEU A 109 8.34 -37.02 -16.90
N SER A 110 7.35 -37.90 -17.13
CA SER A 110 7.31 -38.84 -18.27
C SER A 110 5.87 -39.02 -18.74
N GLY A 111 5.64 -38.86 -20.03
CA GLY A 111 4.31 -39.06 -20.65
C GLY A 111 3.20 -38.19 -20.05
N GLY A 112 3.52 -37.00 -19.58
CA GLY A 112 2.57 -36.10 -18.94
C GLY A 112 2.33 -36.38 -17.46
N VAL A 113 2.94 -37.42 -16.89
CA VAL A 113 2.81 -37.78 -15.48
C VAL A 113 4.06 -37.36 -14.72
N LEU A 114 3.88 -36.50 -13.74
CA LEU A 114 4.91 -36.14 -12.78
C LEU A 114 4.92 -37.15 -11.63
N GLN A 115 5.95 -38.01 -11.63
CA GLN A 115 6.19 -38.95 -10.53
C GLN A 115 7.03 -38.28 -9.44
N GLY A 116 6.38 -37.72 -8.47
CA GLY A 116 6.96 -36.93 -7.38
C GLY A 116 6.06 -35.78 -6.95
N ASN A 117 6.58 -34.90 -6.11
CA ASN A 117 5.83 -33.78 -5.56
C ASN A 117 5.84 -32.57 -6.50
N LEU A 118 4.78 -31.78 -6.43
CA LEU A 118 4.67 -30.47 -7.05
C LEU A 118 4.79 -29.40 -5.95
N TYR A 119 5.88 -28.65 -5.95
CA TYR A 119 6.10 -27.55 -5.02
C TYR A 119 5.65 -26.23 -5.62
N LEU A 120 4.93 -25.40 -4.85
CA LEU A 120 4.63 -24.02 -5.19
C LEU A 120 5.33 -23.12 -4.19
N LYS A 121 6.30 -22.33 -4.67
CA LYS A 121 7.10 -21.41 -3.84
C LYS A 121 6.65 -19.98 -4.05
N GLY A 122 6.28 -19.32 -2.95
CA GLY A 122 5.96 -17.91 -2.93
C GLY A 122 7.18 -17.04 -2.61
N GLY A 123 7.37 -15.98 -3.40
CA GLY A 123 8.38 -14.95 -3.16
C GLY A 123 7.82 -13.67 -2.57
N GLY A 124 6.60 -13.68 -2.04
CA GLY A 124 5.99 -12.49 -1.43
C GLY A 124 5.28 -11.56 -2.43
N ASP A 125 4.85 -12.04 -3.61
CA ASP A 125 4.13 -11.23 -4.61
C ASP A 125 2.87 -10.57 -4.00
N PRO A 126 2.78 -9.23 -3.94
CA PRO A 126 1.61 -8.54 -3.39
C PRO A 126 0.36 -8.65 -4.28
N LYS A 127 0.52 -9.10 -5.54
CA LYS A 127 -0.55 -9.09 -6.56
C LYS A 127 -0.66 -10.39 -7.33
N LEU A 128 -0.36 -11.52 -6.70
CA LEU A 128 -0.64 -12.85 -7.26
C LEU A 128 -2.15 -13.10 -7.24
N ASN A 129 -2.87 -12.60 -8.23
CA ASN A 129 -4.30 -12.79 -8.41
C ASN A 129 -4.63 -14.12 -9.13
N MET A 130 -5.94 -14.43 -9.25
CA MET A 130 -6.39 -15.66 -9.91
C MET A 130 -5.94 -15.76 -11.37
N GLU A 131 -5.93 -14.66 -12.12
CA GLU A 131 -5.47 -14.61 -13.50
C GLU A 131 -3.99 -15.01 -13.63
N LYS A 132 -3.12 -14.44 -12.79
CA LYS A 132 -1.68 -14.78 -12.80
C LYS A 132 -1.42 -16.22 -12.38
N LEU A 133 -2.12 -16.69 -11.35
CA LEU A 133 -2.04 -18.08 -10.92
C LEU A 133 -2.50 -19.02 -12.05
N TRP A 134 -3.59 -18.70 -12.73
CA TRP A 134 -4.10 -19.46 -13.87
C TRP A 134 -3.07 -19.52 -15.02
N LEU A 135 -2.47 -18.38 -15.38
CA LEU A 135 -1.41 -18.32 -16.41
C LEU A 135 -0.20 -19.17 -16.01
N LEU A 136 0.27 -19.07 -14.76
CA LEU A 136 1.39 -19.87 -14.25
C LEU A 136 1.09 -21.37 -14.31
N MET A 137 -0.14 -21.78 -14.00
CA MET A 137 -0.55 -23.17 -14.08
C MET A 137 -0.75 -23.64 -15.52
N ARG A 138 -1.15 -22.75 -16.42
CA ARG A 138 -1.19 -23.05 -17.85
C ARG A 138 0.21 -23.28 -18.42
N ASP A 139 1.20 -22.48 -17.98
CA ASP A 139 2.61 -22.69 -18.36
C ASP A 139 3.13 -24.03 -17.83
N LEU A 140 2.78 -24.38 -16.57
CA LEU A 140 3.09 -25.71 -16.02
C LEU A 140 2.53 -26.84 -16.91
N ARG A 141 1.30 -26.68 -17.39
CA ARG A 141 0.69 -27.65 -18.32
C ARG A 141 1.36 -27.66 -19.70
N ALA A 142 1.70 -26.48 -20.22
CA ALA A 142 2.41 -26.36 -21.51
C ALA A 142 3.81 -27.00 -21.44
N ASN A 143 4.45 -26.99 -20.27
CA ASN A 143 5.71 -27.68 -20.01
C ASN A 143 5.54 -29.22 -19.82
N GLY A 144 4.36 -29.74 -20.10
CA GLY A 144 4.09 -31.17 -20.21
C GLY A 144 3.47 -31.82 -18.99
N VAL A 145 3.28 -31.11 -17.86
CA VAL A 145 2.65 -31.71 -16.69
C VAL A 145 1.14 -31.81 -16.89
N GLN A 146 0.59 -33.01 -16.71
CA GLN A 146 -0.85 -33.30 -16.80
C GLN A 146 -1.37 -33.88 -15.48
N GLN A 147 -0.62 -34.79 -14.90
CA GLN A 147 -0.96 -35.47 -13.65
C GLN A 147 0.21 -35.41 -12.70
N VAL A 148 -0.08 -35.25 -11.43
CA VAL A 148 0.90 -35.26 -10.32
C VAL A 148 0.53 -36.44 -9.40
N THR A 149 1.45 -37.39 -9.21
CA THR A 149 1.21 -38.56 -8.35
C THR A 149 1.51 -38.27 -6.86
N GLY A 150 2.41 -37.33 -6.60
CA GLY A 150 2.80 -36.91 -5.25
C GLY A 150 1.93 -35.79 -4.68
N ASP A 151 2.46 -35.13 -3.66
CA ASP A 151 1.81 -34.08 -2.90
C ASP A 151 1.91 -32.70 -3.58
N LEU A 152 0.95 -31.82 -3.30
CA LEU A 152 1.07 -30.38 -3.51
C LEU A 152 1.75 -29.78 -2.27
N VAL A 153 2.96 -29.28 -2.46
CA VAL A 153 3.79 -28.74 -1.38
C VAL A 153 3.87 -27.23 -1.49
N LEU A 154 3.47 -26.51 -0.44
CA LEU A 154 3.48 -25.04 -0.39
C LEU A 154 4.71 -24.58 0.38
N ASP A 155 5.65 -23.90 -0.30
CA ASP A 155 6.78 -23.23 0.32
C ASP A 155 6.42 -21.76 0.59
N ARG A 156 6.16 -21.46 1.85
CA ARG A 156 5.81 -20.14 2.38
C ARG A 156 6.94 -19.50 3.18
N GLY A 157 8.15 -20.06 3.09
CA GLY A 157 9.29 -19.72 3.94
C GLY A 157 10.04 -18.43 3.56
N PHE A 158 9.60 -17.66 2.57
CA PHE A 158 10.28 -16.43 2.15
C PHE A 158 10.29 -15.35 3.24
N PHE A 159 9.18 -15.18 3.98
CA PHE A 159 9.07 -14.26 5.09
C PHE A 159 9.33 -14.93 6.45
N ILE A 160 10.12 -14.25 7.30
CA ILE A 160 10.13 -14.52 8.74
C ILE A 160 9.02 -13.64 9.34
N GLN A 161 7.87 -14.28 9.61
CA GLN A 161 6.65 -13.61 10.02
C GLN A 161 6.78 -12.96 11.40
N PRO A 162 6.39 -11.68 11.55
CA PRO A 162 6.33 -11.03 12.86
C PRO A 162 5.16 -11.58 13.70
N GLN A 163 5.33 -11.58 15.01
CA GLN A 163 4.25 -11.79 15.95
C GLN A 163 3.59 -10.43 16.25
N LEU A 164 2.58 -10.05 15.48
CA LEU A 164 1.86 -8.82 15.69
C LEU A 164 0.50 -9.07 16.37
N PRO A 165 0.05 -8.14 17.22
CA PRO A 165 -1.28 -8.22 17.81
C PRO A 165 -2.35 -8.19 16.70
N GLU A 166 -3.49 -8.82 16.97
CA GLU A 166 -4.61 -8.72 16.07
C GLU A 166 -5.17 -7.30 16.06
N PHE A 167 -5.38 -6.79 14.86
CA PHE A 167 -6.01 -5.48 14.72
C PHE A 167 -7.52 -5.63 14.87
N ASN A 168 -8.07 -4.92 15.83
CA ASN A 168 -9.51 -4.77 16.02
C ASN A 168 -9.88 -3.29 16.00
N ASP A 169 -10.79 -2.90 15.12
CA ASP A 169 -11.31 -1.54 15.02
C ASP A 169 -12.81 -1.54 15.40
N ASP A 170 -13.11 -1.92 16.63
CA ASP A 170 -14.42 -1.88 17.28
C ASP A 170 -15.55 -2.59 16.47
N GLY A 171 -15.52 -3.90 16.46
CA GLY A 171 -16.58 -4.73 15.84
C GLY A 171 -16.32 -5.06 14.37
N ASN A 172 -15.09 -4.89 13.88
CA ASN A 172 -14.72 -5.45 12.59
C ASN A 172 -14.76 -6.98 12.65
N ASP A 173 -15.39 -7.53 11.64
CA ASP A 173 -15.45 -8.96 11.39
C ASP A 173 -14.09 -9.43 10.86
N GLU A 174 -13.51 -10.46 11.50
CA GLU A 174 -12.25 -11.10 11.11
C GLU A 174 -12.24 -11.62 9.66
N ASN A 175 -13.42 -11.88 9.12
CA ASN A 175 -13.62 -12.36 7.75
C ASN A 175 -13.50 -11.25 6.68
N LYS A 176 -13.17 -10.02 7.07
CA LYS A 176 -13.00 -8.92 6.12
C LYS A 176 -11.68 -9.02 5.36
N PRO A 177 -11.67 -8.92 4.02
CA PRO A 177 -10.47 -9.02 3.22
C PRO A 177 -9.39 -7.98 3.55
N PHE A 178 -9.76 -6.80 4.07
CA PHE A 178 -8.79 -5.76 4.43
C PHE A 178 -7.98 -6.07 5.71
N LEU A 179 -8.35 -7.14 6.45
CA LEU A 179 -7.65 -7.65 7.63
C LEU A 179 -6.73 -8.83 7.31
N VAL A 180 -6.69 -9.29 6.07
CA VAL A 180 -5.83 -10.40 5.65
C VAL A 180 -4.37 -10.06 5.93
N LYS A 181 -3.70 -10.94 6.69
CA LYS A 181 -2.28 -10.83 7.02
C LYS A 181 -1.42 -11.09 5.77
N PRO A 182 -0.21 -10.52 5.68
CA PRO A 182 0.72 -10.82 4.61
C PRO A 182 1.19 -12.28 4.66
N ASP A 183 1.56 -12.83 3.51
CA ASP A 183 2.08 -14.20 3.39
C ASP A 183 3.02 -14.31 2.18
N ALA A 184 4.06 -15.13 2.29
CA ALA A 184 4.98 -15.36 1.17
C ALA A 184 4.27 -15.89 -0.09
N LEU A 185 3.19 -16.64 0.11
CA LEU A 185 2.36 -17.23 -0.95
C LEU A 185 0.91 -16.69 -0.85
N LEU A 186 0.77 -15.38 -0.90
CA LEU A 186 -0.51 -14.67 -0.84
C LEU A 186 -1.23 -14.75 -2.19
N VAL A 187 -2.17 -15.66 -2.33
CA VAL A 187 -3.00 -15.80 -3.53
C VAL A 187 -4.28 -14.96 -3.40
N ASN A 188 -4.57 -14.12 -4.40
CA ASN A 188 -5.82 -13.37 -4.58
C ASN A 188 -6.27 -12.59 -3.31
N LEU A 189 -5.32 -12.07 -2.53
CA LEU A 189 -5.57 -11.45 -1.22
C LEU A 189 -6.44 -12.33 -0.29
N LYS A 190 -6.42 -13.65 -0.49
CA LYS A 190 -7.24 -14.64 0.23
C LYS A 190 -8.74 -14.34 0.17
N ALA A 191 -9.21 -13.66 -0.86
CA ALA A 191 -10.57 -13.21 -1.01
C ALA A 191 -11.43 -14.22 -1.77
N LEU A 192 -12.54 -14.63 -1.15
CA LEU A 192 -13.62 -15.39 -1.76
C LEU A 192 -14.73 -14.41 -2.17
N ARG A 193 -15.04 -14.35 -3.46
CA ARG A 193 -16.12 -13.54 -3.99
C ARG A 193 -17.40 -14.37 -4.02
N PHE A 194 -18.38 -14.01 -3.23
CA PHE A 194 -19.74 -14.58 -3.28
C PHE A 194 -20.63 -13.70 -4.14
N VAL A 195 -21.35 -14.31 -5.07
CA VAL A 195 -22.32 -13.63 -5.91
C VAL A 195 -23.66 -14.38 -5.80
N THR A 196 -24.70 -13.66 -5.38
CA THR A 196 -26.09 -14.14 -5.35
C THR A 196 -26.87 -13.41 -6.44
N ARG A 197 -27.51 -14.15 -7.32
CA ARG A 197 -28.35 -13.61 -8.40
C ARG A 197 -29.71 -14.26 -8.38
N ASN A 198 -30.74 -13.47 -8.64
CA ASN A 198 -32.08 -13.98 -8.91
C ASN A 198 -32.37 -13.77 -10.40
N ASP A 199 -32.52 -14.87 -11.11
CA ASP A 199 -32.81 -14.89 -12.53
C ASP A 199 -34.12 -15.63 -12.76
N SER A 200 -35.17 -14.88 -13.11
CA SER A 200 -36.50 -15.42 -13.40
C SER A 200 -37.08 -16.26 -12.24
N GLY A 201 -36.93 -15.78 -11.01
CA GLY A 201 -37.39 -16.47 -9.80
C GLY A 201 -36.46 -17.59 -9.30
N ARG A 202 -35.34 -17.82 -9.96
CA ARG A 202 -34.31 -18.79 -9.54
C ARG A 202 -33.14 -18.08 -8.87
N VAL A 203 -32.96 -18.29 -7.59
CA VAL A 203 -31.81 -17.73 -6.87
C VAL A 203 -30.61 -18.66 -6.96
N ILE A 204 -29.52 -18.17 -7.50
CA ILE A 204 -28.24 -18.87 -7.65
C ILE A 204 -27.19 -18.16 -6.81
N VAL A 205 -26.44 -18.93 -6.01
CA VAL A 205 -25.28 -18.45 -5.25
C VAL A 205 -24.05 -19.14 -5.78
N SER A 206 -23.01 -18.36 -6.11
CA SER A 206 -21.72 -18.85 -6.54
C SER A 206 -20.60 -18.26 -5.71
N VAL A 207 -19.47 -18.96 -5.62
CA VAL A 207 -18.24 -18.52 -4.97
C VAL A 207 -17.06 -18.64 -5.93
N GLU A 208 -16.19 -17.65 -5.93
CA GLU A 208 -14.98 -17.60 -6.76
C GLU A 208 -13.77 -17.23 -5.92
N PRO A 209 -12.67 -18.03 -5.95
CA PRO A 209 -12.51 -19.32 -6.64
C PRO A 209 -13.39 -20.43 -5.99
N PRO A 210 -13.75 -21.50 -6.78
CA PRO A 210 -14.58 -22.58 -6.30
C PRO A 210 -13.76 -23.60 -5.49
N ILE A 211 -13.37 -23.23 -4.28
CA ILE A 211 -12.55 -24.06 -3.38
C ILE A 211 -13.43 -25.15 -2.76
N ALA A 212 -12.99 -26.41 -2.81
CA ALA A 212 -13.76 -27.57 -2.38
C ALA A 212 -14.17 -27.57 -0.89
N SER A 213 -13.38 -26.92 -0.03
CA SER A 213 -13.66 -26.76 1.40
C SER A 213 -14.74 -25.69 1.70
N ILE A 214 -15.24 -24.95 0.70
CA ILE A 214 -16.33 -24.00 0.84
C ILE A 214 -17.64 -24.63 0.37
N ARG A 215 -18.60 -24.72 1.26
CA ARG A 215 -19.97 -25.18 0.98
C ARG A 215 -20.94 -24.02 1.06
N ILE A 216 -21.93 -23.98 0.18
CA ILE A 216 -22.97 -22.95 0.16
C ILE A 216 -24.29 -23.60 0.55
N ASP A 217 -24.91 -23.07 1.62
CA ASP A 217 -26.28 -23.35 2.01
C ASP A 217 -27.14 -22.15 1.59
N ASN A 218 -27.89 -22.31 0.47
CA ASN A 218 -28.67 -21.21 -0.11
C ASN A 218 -30.11 -21.22 0.46
N GLN A 219 -30.39 -20.26 1.32
CA GLN A 219 -31.72 -20.04 1.94
C GLN A 219 -32.34 -18.70 1.49
N VAL A 220 -31.86 -18.08 0.42
CA VAL A 220 -32.37 -16.79 -0.07
C VAL A 220 -33.74 -16.99 -0.70
N LYS A 221 -34.71 -16.16 -0.28
CA LYS A 221 -36.06 -16.15 -0.80
C LYS A 221 -36.23 -15.15 -1.92
N VAL A 222 -37.08 -15.45 -2.88
CA VAL A 222 -37.49 -14.51 -3.92
C VAL A 222 -38.31 -13.39 -3.31
N SER A 223 -38.03 -12.15 -3.64
CA SER A 223 -38.80 -10.96 -3.23
C SER A 223 -39.63 -10.46 -4.39
N ASN A 224 -40.84 -10.01 -4.09
CA ASN A 224 -41.75 -9.37 -5.06
C ASN A 224 -41.49 -7.84 -5.20
N ALA A 225 -40.39 -7.32 -4.61
CA ALA A 225 -40.03 -5.91 -4.71
C ALA A 225 -39.71 -5.54 -6.16
N LYS A 226 -40.12 -4.33 -6.58
CA LYS A 226 -39.84 -3.79 -7.93
C LYS A 226 -38.45 -3.15 -8.05
N GLN A 227 -37.72 -3.04 -6.94
CA GLN A 227 -36.39 -2.43 -6.90
C GLN A 227 -35.40 -3.40 -6.28
N CYS A 228 -34.12 -3.29 -6.68
CA CYS A 228 -33.03 -4.09 -6.14
C CYS A 228 -32.67 -3.68 -4.68
N THR A 229 -33.63 -3.71 -3.79
CA THR A 229 -33.49 -3.52 -2.35
C THR A 229 -33.45 -4.90 -1.70
N GLY A 230 -32.33 -5.59 -1.75
CA GLY A 230 -32.19 -6.90 -1.16
C GLY A 230 -31.29 -6.87 0.08
N ASP A 231 -31.69 -7.54 1.14
CA ASP A 231 -30.86 -7.80 2.33
C ASP A 231 -30.37 -9.25 2.25
N VAL A 232 -29.26 -9.46 1.50
CA VAL A 232 -28.62 -10.77 1.42
C VAL A 232 -27.49 -10.82 2.44
N ARG A 233 -27.55 -11.81 3.33
CA ARG A 233 -26.60 -12.03 4.44
C ARG A 233 -25.81 -13.30 4.19
N TYR A 234 -24.54 -13.27 4.52
CA TYR A 234 -23.61 -14.38 4.36
C TYR A 234 -23.03 -14.73 5.72
N ASN A 235 -23.44 -15.87 6.27
CA ASN A 235 -23.05 -16.32 7.61
C ASN A 235 -22.15 -17.56 7.51
N PRO A 236 -20.82 -17.41 7.62
CA PRO A 236 -19.89 -18.51 7.59
C PRO A 236 -19.84 -19.25 8.93
N VAL A 237 -19.74 -20.57 8.87
CA VAL A 237 -19.50 -21.45 10.02
C VAL A 237 -18.39 -22.42 9.65
N THR A 238 -17.30 -22.41 10.42
CA THR A 238 -16.15 -23.30 10.22
C THR A 238 -16.36 -24.59 11.03
N ALA A 239 -16.24 -25.74 10.36
CA ALA A 239 -16.30 -27.04 10.97
C ALA A 239 -14.92 -27.46 11.54
N ALA A 240 -14.91 -28.51 12.36
CA ALA A 240 -13.67 -29.02 13.00
C ALA A 240 -12.62 -29.52 11.99
N ASP A 241 -13.02 -29.93 10.80
CA ASP A 241 -12.14 -30.34 9.70
C ASP A 241 -11.61 -29.16 8.86
N GLY A 242 -11.90 -27.90 9.26
CA GLY A 242 -11.49 -26.70 8.56
C GLY A 242 -12.36 -26.35 7.33
N SER A 243 -13.36 -27.16 6.98
CA SER A 243 -14.34 -26.79 5.94
C SER A 243 -15.27 -25.68 6.44
N VAL A 244 -15.75 -24.84 5.52
CA VAL A 244 -16.61 -23.71 5.87
C VAL A 244 -17.93 -23.83 5.12
N THR A 245 -19.04 -23.82 5.87
CA THR A 245 -20.38 -23.70 5.29
C THR A 245 -20.83 -22.25 5.39
N VAL A 246 -21.17 -21.64 4.25
CA VAL A 246 -21.71 -20.27 4.20
C VAL A 246 -23.21 -20.36 3.96
N THR A 247 -24.00 -20.10 5.01
CA THR A 247 -25.44 -19.95 4.89
C THR A 247 -25.74 -18.57 4.30
N VAL A 248 -26.32 -18.56 3.11
CA VAL A 248 -26.75 -17.32 2.43
C VAL A 248 -28.25 -17.18 2.58
N SER A 249 -28.69 -16.12 3.24
CA SER A 249 -30.10 -15.90 3.62
C SER A 249 -30.56 -14.49 3.24
N GLY A 250 -31.86 -14.24 3.43
CA GLY A 250 -32.50 -12.96 3.14
C GLY A 250 -33.43 -13.02 1.93
N GLN A 251 -33.56 -11.90 1.20
CA GLN A 251 -34.49 -11.79 0.06
C GLN A 251 -33.79 -11.06 -1.12
N LEU A 252 -34.12 -11.48 -2.34
CA LEU A 252 -33.60 -10.85 -3.55
C LEU A 252 -34.69 -10.79 -4.62
N ALA A 253 -34.94 -9.59 -5.15
CA ALA A 253 -35.94 -9.38 -6.22
C ALA A 253 -35.43 -9.96 -7.55
N ASP A 254 -36.36 -10.22 -8.47
CA ASP A 254 -36.05 -10.72 -9.79
C ASP A 254 -35.14 -9.77 -10.58
N GLY A 255 -34.22 -10.28 -11.37
CA GLY A 255 -33.20 -9.52 -12.11
C GLY A 255 -32.15 -8.84 -11.25
N CYS A 256 -32.15 -9.02 -9.92
CA CYS A 256 -31.21 -8.39 -9.01
C CYS A 256 -30.03 -9.29 -8.65
N SER A 257 -28.94 -8.66 -8.20
CA SER A 257 -27.77 -9.35 -7.70
C SER A 257 -27.21 -8.69 -6.43
N SER A 258 -26.59 -9.50 -5.58
CA SER A 258 -25.80 -9.08 -4.43
C SER A 258 -24.43 -9.71 -4.50
N GLN A 259 -23.38 -8.99 -4.05
CA GLN A 259 -22.04 -9.58 -3.96
C GLN A 259 -21.34 -9.15 -2.67
N THR A 260 -20.52 -10.04 -2.15
CA THR A 260 -19.62 -9.75 -1.04
C THR A 260 -18.29 -10.46 -1.22
N TYR A 261 -17.29 -9.99 -0.48
CA TYR A 261 -15.97 -10.63 -0.41
C TYR A 261 -15.68 -11.02 1.03
N LEU A 262 -15.32 -12.27 1.24
CA LEU A 262 -14.98 -12.81 2.56
C LEU A 262 -13.63 -13.52 2.52
N SER A 263 -12.94 -13.54 3.65
CA SER A 263 -11.66 -14.23 3.84
C SER A 263 -11.83 -15.28 4.93
N LEU A 264 -12.17 -16.51 4.55
CA LEU A 264 -12.70 -17.56 5.44
C LEU A 264 -11.70 -18.67 5.77
N LEU A 265 -10.67 -18.87 4.95
CA LEU A 265 -9.69 -19.94 5.07
C LEU A 265 -8.34 -19.42 5.54
N ASP A 266 -7.48 -20.25 6.11
CA ASP A 266 -6.08 -19.92 6.25
C ASP A 266 -5.37 -19.84 4.89
N HIS A 267 -4.14 -19.31 4.84
CA HIS A 267 -3.43 -19.08 3.59
C HIS A 267 -3.10 -20.37 2.84
N ALA A 268 -2.72 -21.43 3.55
CA ALA A 268 -2.33 -22.70 2.94
C ALA A 268 -3.55 -23.38 2.30
N THR A 269 -4.64 -23.49 3.07
CA THR A 269 -5.90 -24.09 2.59
C THR A 269 -6.49 -23.32 1.42
N TYR A 270 -6.47 -21.97 1.47
CA TYR A 270 -6.94 -21.15 0.35
C TYR A 270 -6.10 -21.39 -0.91
N THR A 271 -4.77 -21.33 -0.77
CA THR A 271 -3.85 -21.47 -1.90
C THR A 271 -3.92 -22.86 -2.53
N ALA A 272 -3.87 -23.91 -1.72
CA ALA A 272 -3.99 -25.28 -2.22
C ALA A 272 -5.34 -25.50 -2.93
N GLY A 273 -6.43 -25.02 -2.33
CA GLY A 273 -7.76 -25.11 -2.92
C GLY A 273 -7.86 -24.38 -4.25
N ALA A 274 -7.30 -23.17 -4.36
CA ALA A 274 -7.26 -22.41 -5.62
C ALA A 274 -6.43 -23.12 -6.69
N VAL A 275 -5.25 -23.65 -6.34
CA VAL A 275 -4.39 -24.43 -7.24
C VAL A 275 -5.15 -25.65 -7.75
N ARG A 276 -5.77 -26.43 -6.86
CA ARG A 276 -6.52 -27.64 -7.25
C ARG A 276 -7.72 -27.33 -8.12
N ALA A 277 -8.44 -26.24 -7.82
CA ALA A 277 -9.59 -25.81 -8.62
C ALA A 277 -9.19 -25.46 -10.05
N ILE A 278 -8.16 -24.61 -10.22
CA ILE A 278 -7.62 -24.25 -11.53
C ILE A 278 -7.03 -25.48 -12.26
N TRP A 279 -6.28 -26.35 -11.54
CA TRP A 279 -5.67 -27.52 -12.16
C TRP A 279 -6.70 -28.48 -12.73
N LYS A 280 -7.80 -28.70 -11.97
CA LYS A 280 -8.94 -29.49 -12.43
C LYS A 280 -9.63 -28.84 -13.64
N GLU A 281 -9.83 -27.54 -13.66
CA GLU A 281 -10.38 -26.79 -14.79
C GLU A 281 -9.52 -26.98 -16.06
N LEU A 282 -8.20 -26.95 -15.90
CA LEU A 282 -7.23 -27.22 -16.98
C LEU A 282 -7.13 -28.69 -17.35
N GLY A 283 -7.95 -29.59 -16.78
CA GLY A 283 -7.98 -31.03 -17.05
C GLY A 283 -6.83 -31.80 -16.40
N GLY A 284 -6.19 -31.26 -15.38
CA GLY A 284 -5.14 -31.92 -14.61
C GLY A 284 -5.64 -32.59 -13.33
N SER A 285 -4.76 -33.37 -12.68
CA SER A 285 -5.02 -33.97 -11.38
C SER A 285 -3.79 -33.98 -10.50
N ILE A 286 -3.99 -33.87 -9.17
CA ILE A 286 -2.97 -34.03 -8.13
C ILE A 286 -3.51 -35.06 -7.16
N GLN A 287 -2.84 -36.22 -7.04
CA GLN A 287 -3.32 -37.37 -6.27
C GLN A 287 -3.00 -37.25 -4.76
N GLY A 288 -1.83 -36.69 -4.44
CA GLY A 288 -1.35 -36.54 -3.07
C GLY A 288 -2.09 -35.46 -2.26
N ARG A 289 -1.60 -35.26 -1.05
CA ARG A 289 -2.13 -34.30 -0.06
C ARG A 289 -1.59 -32.90 -0.30
N ASP A 290 -2.14 -31.92 0.44
CA ASP A 290 -1.60 -30.57 0.55
C ASP A 290 -0.76 -30.49 1.81
N ILE A 291 0.54 -30.16 1.66
CA ILE A 291 1.49 -30.07 2.76
C ILE A 291 2.28 -28.76 2.69
N GLN A 292 2.92 -28.38 3.78
CA GLN A 292 3.78 -27.20 3.84
C GLN A 292 5.21 -27.65 4.14
N ALA A 293 6.13 -27.33 3.25
CA ALA A 293 7.57 -27.60 3.42
C ALA A 293 8.39 -26.72 2.47
N PRO A 294 9.67 -26.47 2.77
CA PRO A 294 10.56 -25.77 1.85
C PRO A 294 10.82 -26.60 0.60
N VAL A 295 11.06 -25.93 -0.53
CA VAL A 295 11.52 -26.56 -1.77
C VAL A 295 12.92 -27.16 -1.54
N PRO A 296 13.16 -28.46 -1.88
CA PRO A 296 14.49 -29.06 -1.83
C PRO A 296 15.51 -28.31 -2.70
N LYS A 297 16.78 -28.31 -2.29
CA LYS A 297 17.85 -27.56 -2.98
C LYS A 297 18.10 -28.03 -4.41
N ASP A 298 17.86 -29.29 -4.68
CA ASP A 298 18.04 -29.98 -5.98
C ASP A 298 16.77 -30.07 -6.82
N ALA A 299 15.66 -29.50 -6.34
CA ALA A 299 14.39 -29.47 -7.07
C ALA A 299 14.51 -28.64 -8.36
N LYS A 300 13.84 -29.12 -9.40
CA LYS A 300 13.86 -28.50 -10.74
C LYS A 300 12.68 -27.55 -10.90
N VAL A 301 12.95 -26.38 -11.47
CA VAL A 301 11.91 -25.40 -11.84
C VAL A 301 11.09 -25.97 -13.01
N LEU A 302 9.77 -25.94 -12.88
CA LEU A 302 8.82 -26.34 -13.90
C LEU A 302 8.14 -25.14 -14.58
N ALA A 303 7.79 -24.12 -13.81
CA ALA A 303 7.17 -22.90 -14.33
C ALA A 303 7.46 -21.71 -13.41
N ARG A 304 7.42 -20.49 -13.95
CA ARG A 304 7.71 -19.25 -13.20
C ARG A 304 6.82 -18.12 -13.66
N ALA A 305 6.30 -17.34 -12.71
CA ALA A 305 5.62 -16.09 -12.96
C ALA A 305 6.31 -14.95 -12.21
N PHE A 306 6.21 -13.74 -12.78
CA PHE A 306 6.64 -12.50 -12.15
C PHE A 306 5.44 -11.62 -11.84
N SER A 307 5.52 -10.88 -10.74
CA SER A 307 4.56 -9.82 -10.45
C SER A 307 4.59 -8.72 -11.50
N PRO A 308 3.64 -7.76 -11.50
CA PRO A 308 3.88 -6.44 -12.09
C PRO A 308 5.07 -5.77 -11.42
N ASP A 309 5.59 -4.73 -12.06
CA ASP A 309 6.66 -3.90 -11.52
C ASP A 309 6.21 -3.18 -10.23
N LEU A 310 7.15 -2.86 -9.35
CA LEU A 310 6.89 -2.16 -8.10
C LEU A 310 6.14 -0.84 -8.33
N ALA A 311 6.43 -0.11 -9.42
CA ALA A 311 5.73 1.12 -9.76
C ALA A 311 4.21 0.91 -9.92
N GLU A 312 3.77 -0.20 -10.51
CA GLU A 312 2.35 -0.57 -10.60
C GLU A 312 1.80 -1.02 -9.24
N ILE A 313 2.57 -1.79 -8.47
CA ILE A 313 2.18 -2.27 -7.14
C ILE A 313 1.92 -1.10 -6.18
N ILE A 314 2.81 -0.11 -6.11
CA ILE A 314 2.62 1.05 -5.23
C ILE A 314 1.41 1.90 -5.64
N ARG A 315 1.08 1.92 -6.94
CA ARG A 315 -0.13 2.58 -7.41
C ARG A 315 -1.39 1.92 -6.84
N ASP A 316 -1.49 0.61 -6.85
CA ASP A 316 -2.62 -0.10 -6.25
C ASP A 316 -2.66 0.07 -4.73
N ILE A 317 -1.51 0.02 -4.05
CA ILE A 317 -1.41 0.27 -2.61
C ILE A 317 -1.95 1.65 -2.25
N ASN A 318 -1.52 2.70 -2.96
CA ASN A 318 -1.85 4.07 -2.62
C ASN A 318 -3.23 4.49 -3.10
N LYS A 319 -3.63 4.16 -4.36
CA LYS A 319 -4.95 4.51 -4.93
C LYS A 319 -6.10 3.89 -4.15
N TYR A 320 -5.98 2.60 -3.81
CA TYR A 320 -7.06 1.85 -3.15
C TYR A 320 -6.84 1.66 -1.66
N SER A 321 -5.72 2.18 -1.13
CA SER A 321 -5.38 2.05 0.30
C SER A 321 -5.28 0.58 0.76
N ASN A 322 -4.76 -0.31 -0.07
CA ASN A 322 -4.71 -1.74 0.21
C ASN A 322 -3.75 -2.04 1.36
N ASN A 323 -4.29 -2.54 2.48
CA ASN A 323 -3.51 -2.82 3.69
C ASN A 323 -2.58 -4.02 3.50
N THR A 324 -3.13 -5.13 3.00
CA THR A 324 -2.40 -6.39 2.83
C THR A 324 -1.23 -6.23 1.87
N MET A 325 -1.43 -5.56 0.73
CA MET A 325 -0.33 -5.28 -0.21
C MET A 325 0.75 -4.37 0.41
N ALA A 326 0.36 -3.39 1.24
CA ALA A 326 1.32 -2.53 1.93
C ALA A 326 2.14 -3.30 2.98
N GLN A 327 1.50 -4.18 3.76
CA GLN A 327 2.17 -5.06 4.70
C GLN A 327 3.10 -6.04 3.99
N GLN A 328 2.66 -6.60 2.86
CA GLN A 328 3.47 -7.46 2.00
C GLN A 328 4.73 -6.75 1.51
N LEU A 329 4.58 -5.51 1.04
CA LEU A 329 5.70 -4.67 0.61
C LEU A 329 6.65 -4.34 1.76
N PHE A 330 6.11 -4.05 2.94
CA PHE A 330 6.90 -3.78 4.13
C PHE A 330 7.74 -5.00 4.56
N LEU A 331 7.13 -6.21 4.59
CA LEU A 331 7.87 -7.44 4.84
C LEU A 331 8.89 -7.76 3.73
N SER A 332 8.59 -7.41 2.47
CA SER A 332 9.55 -7.58 1.36
C SER A 332 10.81 -6.73 1.55
N LEU A 333 10.67 -5.49 2.06
CA LEU A 333 11.82 -4.68 2.46
C LEU A 333 12.64 -5.36 3.56
N GLY A 334 11.96 -5.91 4.58
CA GLY A 334 12.62 -6.66 5.63
C GLY A 334 13.37 -7.87 5.09
N ALA A 335 12.70 -8.72 4.33
CA ALA A 335 13.26 -9.94 3.77
C ALA A 335 14.48 -9.69 2.88
N GLN A 336 14.45 -8.60 2.09
CA GLN A 336 15.56 -8.22 1.19
C GLN A 336 16.81 -7.74 1.95
N PHE A 337 16.63 -7.09 3.12
CA PHE A 337 17.71 -6.42 3.84
C PHE A 337 17.87 -6.89 5.29
N ARG A 338 17.26 -8.03 5.66
CA ARG A 338 17.40 -8.59 7.01
C ARG A 338 18.84 -9.04 7.31
N ASN A 339 19.17 -9.01 8.58
CA ASN A 339 20.37 -9.59 9.13
C ASN A 339 20.01 -10.47 10.34
N ASP A 340 20.99 -11.20 10.87
CA ASP A 340 20.76 -12.19 11.94
C ASP A 340 20.23 -11.58 13.26
N ALA A 341 20.40 -10.26 13.46
CA ALA A 341 19.94 -9.57 14.66
C ALA A 341 18.48 -9.11 14.60
N ASP A 342 17.84 -9.16 13.42
CA ASP A 342 16.50 -8.56 13.25
C ASP A 342 15.38 -9.42 13.88
N GLY A 343 15.52 -10.74 13.88
CA GLY A 343 14.56 -11.70 14.43
C GLY A 343 13.33 -11.93 13.55
N ASP A 344 12.78 -10.90 12.91
CA ASP A 344 11.67 -10.99 11.94
C ASP A 344 11.75 -9.88 10.88
N ASP A 345 10.98 -10.04 9.79
CA ASP A 345 11.04 -9.11 8.65
C ASP A 345 10.40 -7.77 8.94
N ALA A 346 9.50 -7.63 9.90
CA ALA A 346 8.96 -6.32 10.28
C ALA A 346 10.02 -5.49 11.02
N LYS A 347 10.78 -6.09 11.93
CA LYS A 347 11.91 -5.41 12.61
C LYS A 347 13.03 -5.04 11.63
N ALA A 348 13.35 -5.95 10.70
CA ALA A 348 14.29 -5.65 9.62
C ALA A 348 13.82 -4.45 8.79
N ALA A 349 12.54 -4.41 8.38
CA ALA A 349 11.97 -3.30 7.63
C ALA A 349 12.02 -1.98 8.41
N GLN A 350 11.65 -1.99 9.69
CA GLN A 350 11.75 -0.82 10.57
C GLN A 350 13.19 -0.26 10.62
N ARG A 351 14.16 -1.13 10.81
CA ARG A 351 15.58 -0.76 10.85
C ARG A 351 16.04 -0.14 9.53
N VAL A 352 15.77 -0.80 8.40
CA VAL A 352 16.27 -0.33 7.11
C VAL A 352 15.59 0.96 6.65
N VAL A 353 14.28 1.14 6.93
CA VAL A 353 13.56 2.38 6.64
C VAL A 353 14.12 3.55 7.47
N ARG A 354 14.40 3.36 8.76
CA ARG A 354 15.04 4.39 9.58
C ARG A 354 16.42 4.77 9.07
N GLN A 355 17.24 3.77 8.70
CA GLN A 355 18.57 4.01 8.12
C GLN A 355 18.51 4.75 6.79
N TRP A 356 17.54 4.41 5.95
CA TRP A 356 17.31 5.08 4.68
C TRP A 356 16.89 6.54 4.88
N LEU A 357 15.96 6.85 5.80
CA LEU A 357 15.60 8.22 6.15
C LEU A 357 16.80 9.02 6.64
N ALA A 358 17.61 8.44 7.54
CA ALA A 358 18.81 9.08 8.05
C ALA A 358 19.83 9.40 6.94
N LYS A 359 20.03 8.49 5.96
CA LYS A 359 20.88 8.75 4.77
C LYS A 359 20.36 9.91 3.92
N LYS A 360 19.05 10.19 3.94
CA LYS A 360 18.43 11.34 3.28
C LYS A 360 18.49 12.62 4.13
N GLY A 361 19.13 12.59 5.30
CA GLY A 361 19.17 13.71 6.23
C GLY A 361 17.84 13.96 6.96
N ILE A 362 16.93 13.00 6.96
CA ILE A 362 15.64 13.10 7.63
C ILE A 362 15.73 12.43 9.00
N THR A 363 15.66 13.27 10.06
CA THR A 363 15.53 12.78 11.43
C THR A 363 14.05 12.53 11.72
N ALA A 364 13.70 11.29 12.11
CA ALA A 364 12.33 10.88 12.37
C ALA A 364 12.19 10.19 13.74
N PRO A 365 12.32 10.93 14.86
CA PRO A 365 12.27 10.36 16.20
C PRO A 365 10.87 9.83 16.57
N HIS A 366 9.80 10.39 16.00
CA HIS A 366 8.43 9.96 16.28
C HIS A 366 7.98 8.79 15.39
N LEU A 367 8.76 8.44 14.35
CA LEU A 367 8.35 7.39 13.43
C LEU A 367 8.34 6.03 14.12
N VAL A 368 7.17 5.43 14.21
CA VAL A 368 6.95 4.04 14.64
C VAL A 368 6.19 3.32 13.54
N MET A 369 6.79 2.29 12.97
CA MET A 369 6.18 1.44 11.95
C MET A 369 5.99 0.04 12.53
N GLU A 370 4.79 -0.46 12.62
CA GLU A 370 4.49 -1.82 13.09
C GLU A 370 4.37 -2.78 11.92
N ASN A 371 3.57 -2.39 10.93
CA ASN A 371 3.29 -3.22 9.76
C ASN A 371 3.37 -2.43 8.42
N GLY A 372 3.69 -1.14 8.46
CA GLY A 372 3.87 -0.29 7.30
C GLY A 372 2.60 0.06 6.52
N SER A 373 1.42 -0.35 7.01
CA SER A 373 0.15 -0.10 6.32
C SER A 373 -0.70 1.00 6.95
N GLY A 374 -0.41 1.39 8.18
CA GLY A 374 -1.26 2.29 8.97
C GLY A 374 -2.48 1.61 9.60
N LEU A 375 -2.67 0.32 9.39
CA LEU A 375 -3.69 -0.48 10.08
C LEU A 375 -3.10 -0.98 11.41
N SER A 376 -2.87 -0.04 12.32
CA SER A 376 -2.21 -0.25 13.60
C SER A 376 -2.59 0.82 14.60
N ARG A 377 -2.69 0.45 15.87
CA ARG A 377 -2.84 1.41 16.98
C ARG A 377 -1.51 1.96 17.45
N ALA A 378 -0.39 1.29 17.14
CA ALA A 378 0.95 1.64 17.58
C ALA A 378 1.70 2.58 16.62
N GLU A 379 1.37 2.58 15.32
CA GLU A 379 2.08 3.39 14.34
C GLU A 379 1.98 4.88 14.63
N ARG A 380 3.11 5.58 14.52
CA ARG A 380 3.25 7.01 14.81
C ARG A 380 4.16 7.69 13.80
N VAL A 381 3.90 8.97 13.58
CA VAL A 381 4.76 9.91 12.85
C VAL A 381 4.36 11.34 13.25
N SER A 382 5.24 12.31 13.11
CA SER A 382 4.83 13.70 13.16
C SER A 382 4.52 14.25 11.76
N ALA A 383 3.69 15.30 11.69
CA ALA A 383 3.37 15.93 10.41
C ALA A 383 4.62 16.52 9.74
N ARG A 384 5.59 17.01 10.55
CA ARG A 384 6.88 17.52 10.06
C ARG A 384 7.73 16.42 9.43
N GLU A 385 7.83 15.25 10.06
CA GLU A 385 8.59 14.11 9.53
C GLU A 385 8.00 13.61 8.19
N MET A 386 6.68 13.51 8.12
CA MET A 386 5.99 13.14 6.88
C MET A 386 6.21 14.18 5.78
N ALA A 387 6.14 15.48 6.10
CA ALA A 387 6.39 16.55 5.14
C ALA A 387 7.85 16.57 4.65
N ALA A 388 8.82 16.33 5.54
CA ALA A 388 10.23 16.21 5.17
C ALA A 388 10.46 15.04 4.19
N MET A 389 9.81 13.91 4.42
CA MET A 389 9.83 12.78 3.49
C MET A 389 9.21 13.15 2.13
N LEU A 390 8.06 13.84 2.11
CA LEU A 390 7.43 14.29 0.85
C LEU A 390 8.31 15.28 0.10
N GLN A 391 9.02 16.20 0.79
CA GLN A 391 10.00 17.10 0.16
C GLN A 391 11.17 16.32 -0.47
N ALA A 392 11.65 15.26 0.19
CA ALA A 392 12.67 14.39 -0.38
C ALA A 392 12.15 13.61 -1.59
N ALA A 393 10.90 13.14 -1.51
CA ALA A 393 10.25 12.43 -2.62
C ALA A 393 10.05 13.31 -3.85
N TRP A 394 9.73 14.60 -3.67
CA TRP A 394 9.63 15.56 -4.77
C TRP A 394 10.94 15.72 -5.55
N LYS A 395 12.08 15.57 -4.88
CA LYS A 395 13.44 15.69 -5.46
C LYS A 395 14.01 14.35 -5.94
N SER A 396 13.29 13.26 -5.74
CA SER A 396 13.72 11.91 -6.12
C SER A 396 13.71 11.73 -7.63
N PRO A 397 14.62 10.92 -8.20
CA PRO A 397 14.52 10.46 -9.59
C PRO A 397 13.20 9.75 -9.90
N TYR A 398 12.54 9.17 -8.87
CA TYR A 398 11.28 8.43 -8.97
C TYR A 398 10.07 9.26 -8.54
N ALA A 399 10.18 10.59 -8.54
CA ALA A 399 9.10 11.48 -8.11
C ALA A 399 7.82 11.27 -8.93
N ALA A 400 7.96 11.05 -10.25
CA ALA A 400 6.82 10.87 -11.15
C ALA A 400 6.01 9.61 -10.79
N GLU A 401 6.66 8.46 -10.62
CA GLU A 401 6.03 7.19 -10.23
C GLU A 401 5.36 7.31 -8.86
N TYR A 402 6.04 7.95 -7.91
CA TYR A 402 5.54 8.12 -6.56
C TYR A 402 4.30 9.01 -6.52
N ILE A 403 4.33 10.19 -7.15
CA ILE A 403 3.22 11.15 -7.19
C ILE A 403 2.02 10.54 -7.93
N SER A 404 2.25 9.90 -9.09
CA SER A 404 1.18 9.28 -9.89
C SER A 404 0.51 8.10 -9.17
N SER A 405 1.18 7.49 -8.19
CA SER A 405 0.62 6.41 -7.39
C SER A 405 -0.50 6.87 -6.45
N MET A 406 -0.58 8.16 -6.10
CA MET A 406 -1.53 8.68 -5.11
C MET A 406 -2.93 8.92 -5.71
N PRO A 407 -4.00 8.85 -4.90
CA PRO A 407 -5.35 9.25 -5.31
C PRO A 407 -5.41 10.71 -5.76
N ILE A 408 -6.17 10.97 -6.83
CA ILE A 408 -6.37 12.31 -7.39
C ILE A 408 -7.71 12.87 -6.92
N ALA A 409 -7.71 14.09 -6.40
CA ALA A 409 -8.90 14.76 -5.90
C ALA A 409 -10.01 14.80 -6.96
N GLY A 410 -11.22 14.36 -6.60
CA GLY A 410 -12.41 14.35 -7.46
C GLY A 410 -12.32 13.43 -8.68
N THR A 411 -11.29 12.59 -8.80
CA THR A 411 -11.01 11.83 -10.03
C THR A 411 -10.93 10.34 -9.79
N ASP A 412 -10.03 9.86 -8.91
CA ASP A 412 -9.81 8.43 -8.71
C ASP A 412 -9.52 8.01 -7.26
N GLY A 413 -9.33 6.72 -7.06
CA GLY A 413 -8.96 6.12 -5.80
C GLY A 413 -9.89 6.52 -4.64
N THR A 414 -9.32 6.67 -3.45
CA THR A 414 -10.07 7.07 -2.25
C THR A 414 -10.54 8.53 -2.27
N MET A 415 -10.01 9.36 -3.19
CA MET A 415 -10.42 10.76 -3.38
C MET A 415 -11.47 10.96 -4.46
N ARG A 416 -11.91 9.93 -5.18
CA ARG A 416 -12.82 10.02 -6.34
C ARG A 416 -14.11 10.80 -6.10
N LYS A 417 -14.67 10.71 -4.89
CA LYS A 417 -15.92 11.37 -4.52
C LYS A 417 -15.72 12.70 -3.80
N ARG A 418 -14.49 13.00 -3.37
CA ARG A 418 -14.15 14.20 -2.59
C ARG A 418 -13.70 15.33 -3.51
N LEU A 419 -14.15 16.56 -3.25
CA LEU A 419 -13.78 17.77 -4.00
C LEU A 419 -14.14 17.73 -5.50
N LYS A 420 -15.03 16.82 -5.92
CA LYS A 420 -15.35 16.55 -7.32
C LYS A 420 -15.95 17.77 -8.05
N THR A 421 -16.71 18.62 -7.34
CA THR A 421 -17.41 19.79 -7.87
C THR A 421 -16.72 21.11 -7.53
N THR A 422 -15.46 21.06 -7.11
CA THR A 422 -14.67 22.24 -6.75
C THR A 422 -13.53 22.47 -7.74
N ALA A 423 -12.87 23.63 -7.65
CA ALA A 423 -11.67 23.93 -8.43
C ALA A 423 -10.47 23.01 -8.09
N MET A 424 -10.55 22.28 -6.97
CA MET A 424 -9.53 21.29 -6.56
C MET A 424 -9.55 20.00 -7.36
N ARG A 425 -10.55 19.77 -8.22
CA ARG A 425 -10.62 18.54 -9.02
C ARG A 425 -9.40 18.41 -9.92
N GLY A 426 -8.63 17.35 -9.71
CA GLY A 426 -7.39 17.10 -10.46
C GLY A 426 -6.14 17.73 -9.86
N GLU A 427 -6.26 18.68 -8.92
CA GLU A 427 -5.14 19.50 -8.45
C GLU A 427 -4.38 18.90 -7.24
N ALA A 428 -4.92 17.90 -6.58
CA ALA A 428 -4.25 17.25 -5.46
C ALA A 428 -4.07 15.75 -5.69
N HIS A 429 -2.85 15.27 -5.44
CA HIS A 429 -2.43 13.88 -5.40
C HIS A 429 -2.16 13.52 -3.94
N VAL A 430 -3.16 13.02 -3.23
CA VAL A 430 -3.07 12.81 -1.78
C VAL A 430 -3.57 11.44 -1.36
N LYS A 431 -2.79 10.80 -0.49
CA LYS A 431 -3.17 9.59 0.21
C LYS A 431 -4.08 9.94 1.39
N THR A 432 -5.16 9.20 1.55
CA THR A 432 -6.05 9.32 2.71
C THR A 432 -5.70 8.32 3.81
N GLY A 433 -6.00 8.66 5.05
CA GLY A 433 -5.93 7.78 6.21
C GLY A 433 -7.25 7.80 6.99
N THR A 434 -7.70 6.62 7.43
CA THR A 434 -8.94 6.46 8.21
C THR A 434 -8.78 5.31 9.20
N LEU A 435 -9.00 5.61 10.48
CA LEU A 435 -9.30 4.67 11.58
C LEU A 435 -10.44 5.25 12.38
N ASN A 436 -10.99 4.53 13.34
CA ASN A 436 -12.10 5.04 14.16
C ASN A 436 -11.77 6.38 14.83
N THR A 437 -10.52 6.58 15.23
CA THR A 437 -10.03 7.80 15.90
C THR A 437 -9.16 8.68 15.01
N VAL A 438 -9.01 8.41 13.72
CA VAL A 438 -8.08 9.11 12.83
C VAL A 438 -8.74 9.46 11.50
N ARG A 439 -8.48 10.70 11.04
CA ARG A 439 -8.64 11.10 9.63
C ARG A 439 -7.37 11.81 9.20
N ALA A 440 -6.84 11.45 8.03
CA ALA A 440 -5.60 12.04 7.53
C ALA A 440 -5.60 12.19 6.02
N ILE A 441 -4.83 13.17 5.54
CA ILE A 441 -4.36 13.29 4.17
C ILE A 441 -2.88 13.65 4.18
N ALA A 442 -2.12 13.13 3.23
CA ALA A 442 -0.75 13.52 2.98
C ALA A 442 -0.41 13.34 1.49
N GLY A 443 0.42 14.22 0.92
CA GLY A 443 0.84 14.15 -0.46
C GLY A 443 1.15 15.51 -1.07
N PHE A 444 0.76 15.70 -2.32
CA PHE A 444 1.08 16.88 -3.13
C PHE A 444 -0.20 17.56 -3.60
N SER A 445 -0.21 18.90 -3.58
CA SER A 445 -1.33 19.70 -4.04
C SER A 445 -0.84 20.93 -4.79
N ARG A 446 -1.56 21.34 -5.84
CA ARG A 446 -1.25 22.57 -6.56
C ARG A 446 -2.14 23.72 -6.04
N ASP A 447 -1.58 24.91 -6.03
CA ASP A 447 -2.32 26.13 -5.79
C ASP A 447 -2.85 26.74 -7.12
N ASN A 448 -3.66 27.79 -7.03
CA ASN A 448 -4.22 28.50 -8.19
C ASN A 448 -3.19 29.31 -9.00
N ASN A 449 -1.93 29.37 -8.55
CA ASN A 449 -0.81 29.95 -9.29
C ASN A 449 0.04 28.88 -9.99
N GLY A 450 -0.34 27.59 -9.87
CA GLY A 450 0.37 26.46 -10.45
C GLY A 450 1.57 25.94 -9.63
N ASN A 451 1.83 26.50 -8.43
CA ASN A 451 2.89 25.99 -7.57
C ASN A 451 2.45 24.71 -6.88
N THR A 452 3.40 23.80 -6.70
CA THR A 452 3.18 22.53 -6.00
C THR A 452 3.61 22.64 -4.55
N TRP A 453 2.83 22.04 -3.66
CA TRP A 453 3.02 22.03 -2.22
C TRP A 453 3.04 20.60 -1.69
N ALA A 454 3.88 20.32 -0.71
CA ALA A 454 3.69 19.18 0.17
C ALA A 454 2.64 19.54 1.21
N VAL A 455 1.64 18.69 1.38
CA VAL A 455 0.58 18.86 2.36
C VAL A 455 0.48 17.62 3.25
N VAL A 456 0.44 17.84 4.56
CA VAL A 456 0.19 16.81 5.58
C VAL A 456 -0.80 17.38 6.57
N ALA A 457 -1.95 16.73 6.70
CA ALA A 457 -2.96 17.07 7.69
C ALA A 457 -3.45 15.78 8.34
N ILE A 458 -3.15 15.62 9.63
CA ILE A 458 -3.47 14.43 10.42
C ILE A 458 -4.32 14.87 11.62
N LEU A 459 -5.52 14.33 11.72
CA LEU A 459 -6.47 14.62 12.77
C LEU A 459 -6.68 13.36 13.61
N ASN A 460 -6.34 13.43 14.89
CA ASN A 460 -6.55 12.37 15.88
C ASN A 460 -7.56 12.86 16.92
N ASP A 461 -8.72 12.21 16.99
CA ASP A 461 -9.80 12.54 17.94
C ASP A 461 -10.61 11.26 18.24
N PRO A 462 -11.07 11.03 19.47
CA PRO A 462 -11.91 9.88 19.79
C PRO A 462 -13.18 9.79 18.95
N LYS A 463 -13.72 10.92 18.46
CA LYS A 463 -14.94 11.01 17.64
C LYS A 463 -14.71 11.95 16.46
N PRO A 464 -13.95 11.54 15.41
CA PRO A 464 -13.54 12.43 14.32
C PRO A 464 -14.67 12.66 13.30
N TRP A 465 -15.90 12.89 13.80
CA TRP A 465 -17.07 13.20 12.96
C TRP A 465 -16.86 14.52 12.24
N GLY A 466 -17.07 14.56 10.94
CA GLY A 466 -16.85 15.77 10.15
C GLY A 466 -15.38 16.09 9.81
N ALA A 467 -14.41 15.36 10.36
CA ALA A 467 -12.99 15.61 10.10
C ALA A 467 -12.60 15.54 8.62
N SER A 468 -13.28 14.74 7.82
CA SER A 468 -13.04 14.71 6.37
C SER A 468 -13.30 16.04 5.68
N SER A 469 -14.30 16.81 6.13
CA SER A 469 -14.59 18.15 5.60
C SER A 469 -13.54 19.17 6.05
N VAL A 470 -12.96 19.00 7.26
CA VAL A 470 -11.81 19.83 7.72
C VAL A 470 -10.61 19.60 6.80
N LEU A 471 -10.29 18.33 6.48
CA LEU A 471 -9.17 18.01 5.59
C LEU A 471 -9.42 18.51 4.16
N ASP A 472 -10.66 18.48 3.67
CA ASP A 472 -11.03 19.08 2.38
C ASP A 472 -10.83 20.60 2.41
N GLN A 473 -11.15 21.26 3.53
CA GLN A 473 -10.96 22.70 3.69
C GLN A 473 -9.46 23.08 3.67
N VAL A 474 -8.58 22.23 4.23
CA VAL A 474 -7.11 22.43 4.13
C VAL A 474 -6.67 22.52 2.66
N LEU A 475 -7.14 21.62 1.81
CA LEU A 475 -6.81 21.63 0.38
C LEU A 475 -7.41 22.85 -0.34
N LEU A 476 -8.65 23.22 0.01
CA LEU A 476 -9.31 24.39 -0.57
C LEU A 476 -8.61 25.71 -0.20
N ASP A 477 -8.11 25.83 1.04
CA ASP A 477 -7.37 27.01 1.48
C ASP A 477 -5.99 27.08 0.83
N LEU A 478 -5.32 25.93 0.70
CA LEU A 478 -4.05 25.83 -0.03
C LEU A 478 -4.23 26.27 -1.50
N TYR A 479 -5.30 25.83 -2.15
CA TYR A 479 -5.56 26.20 -3.53
C TYR A 479 -5.76 27.70 -3.70
N ARG A 480 -6.44 28.37 -2.76
CA ARG A 480 -6.82 29.79 -2.82
C ARG A 480 -5.69 30.72 -2.40
N GLN A 481 -4.44 30.41 -2.72
CA GLN A 481 -3.33 31.35 -2.44
C GLN A 481 -3.58 32.69 -3.16
N PRO A 482 -3.12 33.83 -2.57
CA PRO A 482 -3.19 35.11 -3.25
C PRO A 482 -2.55 35.03 -4.63
N LYS A 483 -3.21 35.58 -5.64
CA LYS A 483 -2.62 35.65 -6.98
C LYS A 483 -1.36 36.48 -6.91
N LEU A 484 -0.26 35.92 -7.35
CA LEU A 484 0.97 36.68 -7.54
C LEU A 484 0.76 37.68 -8.68
N ALA A 485 1.16 38.93 -8.46
CA ALA A 485 1.24 39.88 -9.58
C ALA A 485 2.08 39.24 -10.67
N ALA A 486 1.57 39.21 -11.91
CA ALA A 486 2.30 38.69 -13.04
C ALA A 486 3.66 39.41 -13.08
N ALA A 487 4.76 38.66 -12.99
CA ALA A 487 6.07 39.20 -13.28
C ALA A 487 6.01 39.76 -14.70
N ALA A 488 6.41 41.01 -14.88
CA ALA A 488 6.50 41.61 -16.22
C ALA A 488 7.35 40.65 -17.09
N PRO A 489 6.92 40.37 -18.34
CA PRO A 489 7.71 39.52 -19.21
C PRO A 489 9.11 40.12 -19.33
N VAL A 490 10.12 39.34 -18.94
CA VAL A 490 11.49 39.65 -19.26
C VAL A 490 11.63 39.34 -20.74
N LEU A 491 11.66 40.41 -21.56
CA LEU A 491 11.97 40.36 -23.00
C LEU A 491 13.41 39.92 -23.22
#